data_0464a840522727f6b7c8feeb72a9bd3f
#
_entry.id   0464a840522727f6b7c8feeb72a9bd3f
#
_cell.length_a   1.000
_cell.length_b   1.000
_cell.length_c   1.000
_cell.angle_alpha   90.00
_cell.angle_beta   90.00
_cell.angle_gamma   90.00
#
_symmetry.space_group_name_H-M   'P 1'
#
loop_
_entity.id
_entity.type
_entity.pdbx_description
1 polymer ?
#
loop_
_entity_poly.entity_id
_entity_poly.type
_entity_poly.pdbx_seq_one_letter_code
_entity_poly.pdbx_strand_id
1 'polypeptide(L)'
;MEIFLPIAGVEIMAWKLILLGFTVGVIGGFFGVGGAFMVTPALNVFGFPMAYAIGTDMAHIAGKSIVATAKHRKFGNVDMKLGALMIVGTAIGIELGANFIMWLEKIGKVDTIVRYTYMALLFGLGSFMLYEYNKLTNGAATKDKKVSDAGTSALALKMQKLHIPPMINLKVSGFSISLWVIIGVSMFTGFIAGFLGVGGGFIRMPALLYIIGAPTRIAVGTDLFEVMISGAYGAFSYAMKARVEIIAAVVMLIGAAVGAQFGTLATQYVKGLKIRLYFSVTMLLAGVSVVFKHLAGTHKAVYYSDLSTWVKTNSSFIEWAKTDGSTLSSGKVQVRDWILLNKDAVKGWFAQQSDVFQQAKAMEKAWNDYSGYLMLFAACGLSALIIVKMVQGVRLEKKVAAQATAEN
;
A
#
# COMPACT_ATOMS: atom_id res chain seq x y z
N MET A 1 6.54 22.59 -10.42
CA MET A 1 7.95 22.23 -10.28
C MET A 1 8.04 20.75 -10.60
N GLU A 2 8.75 20.42 -11.68
CA GLU A 2 9.13 19.05 -12.01
C GLU A 2 10.39 18.68 -11.26
N ILE A 3 10.45 17.46 -10.75
CA ILE A 3 11.58 16.91 -10.02
C ILE A 3 12.07 15.69 -10.77
N PHE A 4 13.35 15.67 -11.08
CA PHE A 4 14.03 14.47 -11.57
C PHE A 4 14.43 13.60 -10.38
N LEU A 5 14.11 12.33 -10.46
CA LEU A 5 14.33 11.32 -9.42
C LEU A 5 15.43 10.35 -9.89
N PRO A 6 16.68 10.55 -9.48
CA PRO A 6 17.85 9.94 -10.12
C PRO A 6 17.91 8.42 -9.94
N ILE A 7 17.47 7.90 -8.79
CA ILE A 7 17.56 6.47 -8.49
C ILE A 7 16.48 5.69 -9.27
N ALA A 8 15.26 6.24 -9.37
CA ALA A 8 14.16 5.63 -10.11
C ALA A 8 14.20 5.95 -11.62
N GLY A 9 14.97 6.96 -12.04
CA GLY A 9 15.04 7.44 -13.43
C GLY A 9 13.71 8.02 -13.92
N VAL A 10 12.99 8.78 -13.08
CA VAL A 10 11.64 9.29 -13.38
C VAL A 10 11.58 10.79 -13.16
N GLU A 11 10.95 11.51 -14.10
CA GLU A 11 10.56 12.91 -13.93
C GLU A 11 9.09 12.99 -13.52
N ILE A 12 8.80 13.70 -12.44
CA ILE A 12 7.43 13.83 -11.92
C ILE A 12 7.19 15.22 -11.32
N MET A 13 5.96 15.72 -11.44
CA MET A 13 5.55 16.95 -10.78
C MET A 13 5.43 16.73 -9.26
N ALA A 14 6.12 17.55 -8.46
CA ALA A 14 6.14 17.46 -6.99
C ALA A 14 4.74 17.43 -6.37
N TRP A 15 3.79 18.25 -6.89
CA TRP A 15 2.44 18.30 -6.36
C TRP A 15 1.67 16.98 -6.47
N LYS A 16 1.96 16.14 -7.49
CA LYS A 16 1.36 14.80 -7.63
C LYS A 16 1.80 13.88 -6.49
N LEU A 17 3.08 13.95 -6.10
CA LEU A 17 3.60 13.19 -4.97
C LEU A 17 3.03 13.70 -3.64
N ILE A 18 2.92 15.02 -3.43
CA ILE A 18 2.33 15.60 -2.22
C ILE A 18 0.85 15.21 -2.11
N LEU A 19 0.08 15.31 -3.20
CA LEU A 19 -1.33 14.93 -3.23
C LEU A 19 -1.53 13.43 -2.97
N LEU A 20 -0.70 12.58 -3.61
CA LEU A 20 -0.69 11.14 -3.34
C LEU A 20 -0.37 10.88 -1.87
N GLY A 21 0.66 11.53 -1.33
CA GLY A 21 1.01 11.43 0.08
C GLY A 21 -0.15 11.84 0.99
N PHE A 22 -0.78 12.98 0.75
CA PHE A 22 -1.91 13.46 1.55
C PHE A 22 -3.09 12.48 1.56
N THR A 23 -3.55 12.06 0.38
CA THR A 23 -4.69 11.13 0.26
C THR A 23 -4.40 9.78 0.92
N VAL A 24 -3.21 9.24 0.67
CA VAL A 24 -2.76 7.99 1.28
C VAL A 24 -2.48 8.15 2.78
N GLY A 25 -2.08 9.33 3.22
CA GLY A 25 -1.98 9.69 4.64
C GLY A 25 -3.35 9.60 5.34
N VAL A 26 -4.39 10.22 4.77
CA VAL A 26 -5.77 10.13 5.29
C VAL A 26 -6.24 8.67 5.36
N ILE A 27 -6.10 7.93 4.27
CA ILE A 27 -6.50 6.52 4.17
C ILE A 27 -5.72 5.65 5.16
N GLY A 28 -4.39 5.84 5.22
CA GLY A 28 -3.51 5.09 6.09
C GLY A 28 -3.76 5.33 7.56
N GLY A 29 -3.96 6.59 7.96
CA GLY A 29 -4.32 6.95 9.34
C GLY A 29 -5.70 6.45 9.76
N PHE A 30 -6.64 6.35 8.82
CA PHE A 30 -8.00 5.89 9.06
C PHE A 30 -8.12 4.36 9.15
N PHE A 31 -7.50 3.63 8.21
CA PHE A 31 -7.58 2.17 8.18
C PHE A 31 -6.51 1.47 9.01
N GLY A 32 -5.44 2.15 9.36
CA GLY A 32 -4.31 1.54 10.04
C GLY A 32 -3.30 0.83 9.15
N VAL A 33 -3.62 0.67 7.87
CA VAL A 33 -2.82 -0.11 6.90
C VAL A 33 -1.65 0.64 6.28
N GLY A 34 -1.32 1.80 6.78
CA GLY A 34 -0.31 2.63 6.14
C GLY A 34 -0.69 3.15 4.74
N GLY A 35 -1.82 2.74 4.13
CA GLY A 35 -2.27 3.17 2.79
C GLY A 35 -1.39 2.71 1.62
N ALA A 36 -0.42 1.86 1.86
CA ALA A 36 0.60 1.44 0.92
C ALA A 36 0.09 0.62 -0.26
N PHE A 37 -1.02 -0.10 -0.09
CA PHE A 37 -1.65 -0.84 -1.18
C PHE A 37 -2.07 0.05 -2.37
N MET A 38 -2.09 1.37 -2.18
CA MET A 38 -2.32 2.37 -3.23
C MET A 38 -1.03 3.04 -3.71
N VAL A 39 -0.02 3.24 -2.83
CA VAL A 39 1.20 3.99 -3.19
C VAL A 39 2.06 3.22 -4.17
N THR A 40 2.37 1.96 -3.89
CA THR A 40 3.20 1.15 -4.80
C THR A 40 2.61 1.04 -6.21
N PRO A 41 1.31 0.71 -6.41
CA PRO A 41 0.69 0.77 -7.73
C PRO A 41 0.68 2.18 -8.34
N ALA A 42 0.42 3.23 -7.56
CA ALA A 42 0.41 4.60 -8.05
C ALA A 42 1.80 5.05 -8.54
N LEU A 43 2.87 4.76 -7.79
CA LEU A 43 4.23 5.03 -8.22
C LEU A 43 4.58 4.26 -9.51
N ASN A 44 4.11 3.01 -9.63
CA ASN A 44 4.29 2.24 -10.86
C ASN A 44 3.53 2.86 -12.05
N VAL A 45 2.34 3.43 -11.84
CA VAL A 45 1.61 4.23 -12.85
C VAL A 45 2.41 5.48 -13.23
N PHE A 46 3.06 6.14 -12.27
CA PHE A 46 3.93 7.31 -12.50
C PHE A 46 5.27 6.97 -13.16
N GLY A 47 5.51 5.69 -13.48
CA GLY A 47 6.69 5.26 -14.22
C GLY A 47 7.80 4.63 -13.38
N PHE A 48 7.66 4.57 -12.04
CA PHE A 48 8.64 3.86 -11.21
C PHE A 48 8.66 2.37 -11.57
N PRO A 49 9.84 1.75 -11.75
CA PRO A 49 9.93 0.31 -11.78
C PRO A 49 9.45 -0.28 -10.46
N MET A 50 8.84 -1.46 -10.51
CA MET A 50 8.14 -2.02 -9.35
C MET A 50 9.04 -2.15 -8.11
N ALA A 51 10.28 -2.63 -8.24
CA ALA A 51 11.20 -2.77 -7.11
C ALA A 51 11.53 -1.43 -6.43
N TYR A 52 11.64 -0.35 -7.22
CA TYR A 52 11.86 1.02 -6.70
C TYR A 52 10.60 1.59 -6.05
N ALA A 53 9.44 1.35 -6.65
CA ALA A 53 8.16 1.74 -6.05
C ALA A 53 7.96 1.08 -4.68
N ILE A 54 8.29 -0.21 -4.56
CA ILE A 54 8.23 -0.99 -3.33
C ILE A 54 9.14 -0.38 -2.25
N GLY A 55 10.42 -0.19 -2.55
CA GLY A 55 11.38 0.35 -1.57
C GLY A 55 11.06 1.79 -1.15
N THR A 56 10.65 2.63 -2.11
CA THR A 56 10.27 4.03 -1.86
C THR A 56 9.02 4.11 -0.97
N ASP A 57 8.04 3.22 -1.20
CA ASP A 57 6.84 3.18 -0.37
C ASP A 57 7.14 2.71 1.06
N MET A 58 8.05 1.75 1.25
CA MET A 58 8.51 1.35 2.59
C MET A 58 9.07 2.54 3.39
N ALA A 59 9.89 3.40 2.76
CA ALA A 59 10.42 4.60 3.40
C ALA A 59 9.31 5.63 3.73
N HIS A 60 8.39 5.85 2.80
CA HIS A 60 7.24 6.73 2.99
C HIS A 60 6.32 6.24 4.12
N ILE A 61 6.00 4.94 4.16
CA ILE A 61 5.14 4.34 5.18
C ILE A 61 5.75 4.51 6.58
N ALA A 62 7.04 4.26 6.73
CA ALA A 62 7.73 4.41 8.01
C ALA A 62 7.48 5.81 8.60
N GLY A 63 7.75 6.85 7.82
CA GLY A 63 7.62 8.23 8.26
C GLY A 63 6.19 8.62 8.65
N LYS A 64 5.19 8.32 7.82
CA LYS A 64 3.80 8.69 8.12
C LYS A 64 3.21 7.90 9.28
N SER A 65 3.65 6.65 9.48
CA SER A 65 3.15 5.81 10.56
C SER A 65 3.59 6.32 11.94
N ILE A 66 4.67 7.06 12.04
CA ILE A 66 5.07 7.76 13.28
C ILE A 66 3.97 8.72 13.72
N VAL A 67 3.50 9.58 12.81
CA VAL A 67 2.46 10.58 13.09
C VAL A 67 1.14 9.93 13.48
N ALA A 68 0.73 8.91 12.72
CA ALA A 68 -0.52 8.19 12.97
C ALA A 68 -0.48 7.40 14.29
N THR A 69 0.61 6.67 14.56
CA THR A 69 0.81 5.90 15.79
C THR A 69 0.78 6.80 17.04
N ALA A 70 1.48 7.94 17.01
CA ALA A 70 1.49 8.89 18.13
C ALA A 70 0.06 9.33 18.48
N LYS A 71 -0.80 9.55 17.50
CA LYS A 71 -2.18 9.96 17.70
C LYS A 71 -3.07 8.79 18.15
N HIS A 72 -2.96 7.60 17.54
CA HIS A 72 -3.70 6.41 17.98
C HIS A 72 -3.33 5.98 19.41
N ARG A 73 -2.05 6.14 19.80
CA ARG A 73 -1.59 5.89 21.18
C ARG A 73 -2.29 6.80 22.19
N LYS A 74 -2.47 8.09 21.87
CA LYS A 74 -3.22 9.03 22.72
C LYS A 74 -4.69 8.62 22.88
N PHE A 75 -5.26 7.92 21.91
CA PHE A 75 -6.63 7.42 21.96
C PHE A 75 -6.75 6.04 22.67
N GLY A 76 -5.65 5.44 23.14
CA GLY A 76 -5.64 4.12 23.73
C GLY A 76 -5.86 2.97 22.74
N ASN A 77 -5.71 3.22 21.44
CA ASN A 77 -5.97 2.27 20.38
C ASN A 77 -4.74 1.42 19.97
N VAL A 78 -3.66 1.41 20.76
CA VAL A 78 -2.42 0.70 20.41
C VAL A 78 -2.11 -0.36 21.44
N ASP A 79 -2.09 -1.63 21.06
CA ASP A 79 -1.53 -2.71 21.86
C ASP A 79 -0.04 -2.86 21.55
N MET A 80 0.77 -2.10 22.32
CA MET A 80 2.22 -2.10 22.12
C MET A 80 2.87 -3.47 22.32
N LYS A 81 2.30 -4.31 23.20
CA LYS A 81 2.82 -5.66 23.47
C LYS A 81 2.62 -6.56 22.25
N LEU A 82 1.42 -6.54 21.66
CA LEU A 82 1.12 -7.28 20.45
C LEU A 82 2.01 -6.80 19.30
N GLY A 83 2.06 -5.48 19.03
CA GLY A 83 2.88 -4.92 17.97
C GLY A 83 4.37 -5.23 18.12
N ALA A 84 4.93 -5.11 19.32
CA ALA A 84 6.34 -5.43 19.59
C ALA A 84 6.67 -6.92 19.32
N LEU A 85 5.78 -7.83 19.69
CA LEU A 85 5.97 -9.25 19.42
C LEU A 85 5.89 -9.58 17.92
N MET A 86 5.09 -8.82 17.17
CA MET A 86 4.98 -9.00 15.72
C MET A 86 6.23 -8.57 14.95
N ILE A 87 6.99 -7.59 15.45
CA ILE A 87 8.16 -7.03 14.75
C ILE A 87 9.17 -8.09 14.36
N VAL A 88 9.44 -9.06 15.25
CA VAL A 88 10.45 -10.11 15.00
C VAL A 88 10.06 -10.96 13.79
N GLY A 89 8.84 -11.47 13.77
CA GLY A 89 8.34 -12.26 12.64
C GLY A 89 8.28 -11.44 11.35
N THR A 90 7.81 -10.19 11.45
CA THR A 90 7.71 -9.30 10.29
C THR A 90 9.09 -8.95 9.69
N ALA A 91 10.12 -8.70 10.51
CA ALA A 91 11.46 -8.40 10.01
C ALA A 91 12.04 -9.58 9.20
N ILE A 92 11.91 -10.80 9.72
CA ILE A 92 12.30 -12.02 8.98
C ILE A 92 11.51 -12.13 7.68
N GLY A 93 10.19 -11.94 7.73
CA GLY A 93 9.33 -11.98 6.57
C GLY A 93 9.72 -10.96 5.50
N ILE A 94 9.93 -9.69 5.88
CA ILE A 94 10.34 -8.61 4.96
C ILE A 94 11.64 -8.97 4.23
N GLU A 95 12.64 -9.48 4.91
CA GLU A 95 13.91 -9.83 4.28
C GLU A 95 13.74 -10.97 3.27
N LEU A 96 12.94 -11.99 3.61
CA LEU A 96 12.58 -13.06 2.67
C LEU A 96 11.85 -12.51 1.44
N GLY A 97 10.88 -11.61 1.64
CA GLY A 97 10.12 -10.96 0.56
C GLY A 97 10.99 -10.07 -0.33
N ALA A 98 11.87 -9.27 0.26
CA ALA A 98 12.81 -8.42 -0.46
C ALA A 98 13.81 -9.23 -1.31
N ASN A 99 14.35 -10.31 -0.76
CA ASN A 99 15.23 -11.20 -1.51
C ASN A 99 14.50 -11.93 -2.63
N PHE A 100 13.24 -12.28 -2.43
CA PHE A 100 12.39 -12.85 -3.48
C PHE A 100 12.15 -11.86 -4.62
N ILE A 101 11.92 -10.57 -4.34
CA ILE A 101 11.84 -9.51 -5.37
C ILE A 101 13.16 -9.39 -6.16
N MET A 102 14.30 -9.39 -5.47
CA MET A 102 15.60 -9.31 -6.15
C MET A 102 15.84 -10.54 -7.07
N TRP A 103 15.40 -11.71 -6.65
CA TRP A 103 15.43 -12.90 -7.48
C TRP A 103 14.50 -12.77 -8.70
N LEU A 104 13.27 -12.28 -8.52
CA LEU A 104 12.33 -12.02 -9.62
C LEU A 104 12.86 -10.95 -10.60
N GLU A 105 13.58 -9.95 -10.09
CA GLU A 105 14.21 -8.91 -10.94
C GLU A 105 15.26 -9.51 -11.87
N LYS A 106 16.11 -10.42 -11.36
CA LYS A 106 17.12 -11.12 -12.16
C LYS A 106 16.49 -11.91 -13.33
N ILE A 107 15.36 -12.55 -13.12
CA ILE A 107 14.63 -13.29 -14.16
C ILE A 107 13.66 -12.41 -14.96
N GLY A 108 13.56 -11.12 -14.64
CA GLY A 108 12.75 -10.12 -15.34
C GLY A 108 11.24 -10.33 -15.25
N LYS A 109 10.75 -10.95 -14.18
CA LYS A 109 9.31 -11.27 -13.97
C LYS A 109 8.65 -10.47 -12.85
N VAL A 110 9.32 -9.47 -12.25
CA VAL A 110 8.80 -8.69 -11.12
C VAL A 110 7.42 -8.10 -11.43
N ASP A 111 7.33 -7.29 -12.49
CA ASP A 111 6.08 -6.57 -12.80
C ASP A 111 4.89 -7.51 -12.99
N THR A 112 5.12 -8.65 -13.62
CA THR A 112 4.06 -9.63 -13.91
C THR A 112 3.58 -10.31 -12.63
N ILE A 113 4.51 -10.88 -11.84
CA ILE A 113 4.17 -11.67 -10.66
C ILE A 113 3.61 -10.77 -9.56
N VAL A 114 4.22 -9.62 -9.31
CA VAL A 114 3.72 -8.65 -8.32
C VAL A 114 2.31 -8.19 -8.68
N ARG A 115 2.05 -7.90 -9.95
CA ARG A 115 0.74 -7.43 -10.41
C ARG A 115 -0.36 -8.49 -10.26
N TYR A 116 -0.09 -9.74 -10.64
CA TYR A 116 -1.05 -10.83 -10.40
C TYR A 116 -1.30 -11.07 -8.92
N THR A 117 -0.26 -11.00 -8.09
CA THR A 117 -0.41 -11.15 -6.63
C THR A 117 -1.22 -10.00 -6.04
N TYR A 118 -1.00 -8.75 -6.47
CA TYR A 118 -1.84 -7.61 -6.08
C TYR A 118 -3.31 -7.83 -6.45
N MET A 119 -3.59 -8.23 -7.69
CA MET A 119 -4.97 -8.51 -8.12
C MET A 119 -5.62 -9.59 -7.25
N ALA A 120 -4.95 -10.73 -7.06
CA ALA A 120 -5.47 -11.83 -6.26
C ALA A 120 -5.74 -11.40 -4.80
N LEU A 121 -4.83 -10.66 -4.17
CA LEU A 121 -4.98 -10.22 -2.80
C LEU A 121 -6.04 -9.12 -2.64
N LEU A 122 -6.05 -8.12 -3.52
CA LEU A 122 -7.01 -7.01 -3.42
C LEU A 122 -8.45 -7.48 -3.66
N PHE A 123 -8.68 -8.32 -4.67
CA PHE A 123 -10.01 -8.89 -4.91
C PHE A 123 -10.36 -9.96 -3.86
N GLY A 124 -9.44 -10.84 -3.50
CA GLY A 124 -9.68 -11.90 -2.52
C GLY A 124 -10.02 -11.33 -1.14
N LEU A 125 -9.14 -10.49 -0.58
CA LEU A 125 -9.36 -9.88 0.73
C LEU A 125 -10.50 -8.87 0.71
N GLY A 126 -10.60 -8.05 -0.34
CA GLY A 126 -11.69 -7.07 -0.47
C GLY A 126 -13.06 -7.74 -0.49
N SER A 127 -13.23 -8.80 -1.29
CA SER A 127 -14.47 -9.58 -1.36
C SER A 127 -14.75 -10.32 -0.06
N PHE A 128 -13.73 -10.92 0.58
CA PHE A 128 -13.88 -11.58 1.87
C PHE A 128 -14.34 -10.61 2.96
N MET A 129 -13.73 -9.42 3.06
CA MET A 129 -14.12 -8.41 4.04
C MET A 129 -15.52 -7.86 3.80
N LEU A 130 -15.92 -7.69 2.53
CA LEU A 130 -17.28 -7.27 2.17
C LEU A 130 -18.32 -8.35 2.53
N TYR A 131 -18.00 -9.61 2.25
CA TYR A 131 -18.84 -10.74 2.67
C TYR A 131 -19.04 -10.79 4.19
N GLU A 132 -17.94 -10.67 4.95
CA GLU A 132 -17.97 -10.70 6.42
C GLU A 132 -18.74 -9.47 6.98
N TYR A 133 -18.59 -8.29 6.37
CA TYR A 133 -19.39 -7.12 6.70
C TYR A 133 -20.89 -7.39 6.52
N ASN A 134 -21.29 -7.93 5.37
CA ASN A 134 -22.69 -8.25 5.09
C ASN A 134 -23.25 -9.30 6.06
N LYS A 135 -22.47 -10.34 6.37
CA LYS A 135 -22.83 -11.37 7.33
C LYS A 135 -23.05 -10.79 8.75
N LEU A 136 -22.16 -9.92 9.20
CA LEU A 136 -22.26 -9.27 10.51
C LEU A 136 -23.46 -8.31 10.57
N THR A 137 -23.75 -7.60 9.49
CA THR A 137 -24.87 -6.65 9.41
C THR A 137 -26.20 -7.38 9.35
N ASN A 138 -26.35 -8.41 8.53
CA ASN A 138 -27.58 -9.19 8.37
C ASN A 138 -27.86 -10.08 9.59
N GLY A 139 -26.80 -10.64 10.21
CA GLY A 139 -26.94 -11.45 11.44
C GLY A 139 -27.32 -10.63 12.68
N ALA A 140 -27.05 -9.33 12.70
CA ALA A 140 -27.45 -8.43 13.77
C ALA A 140 -28.92 -8.03 13.70
N ALA A 141 -29.52 -8.01 12.49
CA ALA A 141 -30.93 -7.72 12.29
C ALA A 141 -31.86 -8.84 12.81
N THR A 142 -31.34 -10.06 13.00
CA THR A 142 -32.09 -11.24 13.44
C THR A 142 -31.95 -11.56 14.92
N LYS A 143 -31.08 -10.91 15.66
CA LYS A 143 -30.93 -11.08 17.12
C LYS A 143 -30.66 -9.71 17.74
N ASP A 144 -31.43 -9.36 18.77
CA ASP A 144 -31.29 -8.16 19.63
C ASP A 144 -29.90 -8.03 20.35
N LYS A 145 -28.85 -8.59 19.78
CA LYS A 145 -27.48 -8.42 20.26
C LYS A 145 -26.91 -7.14 19.66
N LYS A 146 -26.73 -6.10 20.51
CA LYS A 146 -25.86 -4.97 20.22
C LYS A 146 -24.61 -5.50 19.52
N VAL A 147 -24.45 -5.19 18.22
CA VAL A 147 -23.22 -5.48 17.48
C VAL A 147 -22.13 -4.65 18.17
N SER A 148 -21.42 -5.28 19.08
CA SER A 148 -20.23 -4.68 19.67
C SER A 148 -19.23 -4.43 18.53
N ASP A 149 -18.45 -3.34 18.59
CA ASP A 149 -17.32 -3.04 17.68
C ASP A 149 -16.32 -4.23 17.55
N ALA A 150 -16.49 -5.24 18.39
CA ALA A 150 -15.69 -6.45 18.55
C ALA A 150 -16.35 -7.71 17.97
N GLY A 151 -17.02 -7.64 16.81
CA GLY A 151 -17.46 -8.84 16.11
C GLY A 151 -16.24 -9.74 15.79
N THR A 152 -15.91 -10.66 16.73
CA THR A 152 -14.77 -11.57 16.60
C THR A 152 -15.12 -12.67 15.61
N SER A 153 -14.29 -12.90 14.62
CA SER A 153 -14.43 -13.96 13.62
C SER A 153 -14.40 -15.36 14.27
N ALA A 154 -15.13 -16.31 13.69
CA ALA A 154 -15.09 -17.71 14.11
C ALA A 154 -13.67 -18.31 14.04
N LEU A 155 -12.87 -17.84 13.07
CA LEU A 155 -11.48 -18.26 12.93
C LEU A 155 -10.62 -17.71 14.08
N ALA A 156 -10.78 -16.45 14.45
CA ALA A 156 -10.07 -15.86 15.59
C ALA A 156 -10.37 -16.59 16.90
N LEU A 157 -11.65 -16.92 17.13
CA LEU A 157 -12.04 -17.72 18.30
C LEU A 157 -11.37 -19.11 18.33
N LYS A 158 -11.21 -19.76 17.17
CA LYS A 158 -10.46 -21.02 17.06
C LYS A 158 -8.99 -20.83 17.36
N MET A 159 -8.36 -19.76 16.85
CA MET A 159 -6.95 -19.47 17.10
C MET A 159 -6.67 -19.10 18.55
N GLN A 160 -7.57 -18.37 19.21
CA GLN A 160 -7.47 -18.02 20.63
C GLN A 160 -7.65 -19.27 21.54
N LYS A 161 -8.41 -20.27 21.08
CA LYS A 161 -8.56 -21.56 21.78
C LYS A 161 -7.35 -22.49 21.60
N LEU A 162 -6.43 -22.20 20.71
CA LEU A 162 -5.23 -22.99 20.47
C LEU A 162 -4.20 -22.71 21.58
N HIS A 163 -4.16 -23.56 22.60
CA HIS A 163 -3.28 -23.43 23.78
C HIS A 163 -1.89 -24.03 23.51
N ILE A 164 -1.10 -23.36 22.67
CA ILE A 164 0.32 -23.71 22.44
C ILE A 164 1.17 -22.74 23.27
N PRO A 165 1.91 -23.22 24.31
CA PRO A 165 2.77 -22.35 25.10
C PRO A 165 3.92 -21.76 24.28
N PRO A 166 4.38 -20.54 24.59
CA PRO A 166 3.89 -19.62 25.62
C PRO A 166 2.62 -18.86 25.21
N MET A 167 1.68 -18.76 26.14
CA MET A 167 0.46 -17.97 25.97
C MET A 167 0.70 -16.51 26.38
N ILE A 168 0.32 -15.59 25.51
CA ILE A 168 0.50 -14.14 25.73
C ILE A 168 -0.83 -13.51 26.06
N ASN A 169 -0.91 -12.90 27.25
CA ASN A 169 -2.07 -12.12 27.65
C ASN A 169 -1.91 -10.68 27.15
N LEU A 170 -2.88 -10.24 26.32
CA LEU A 170 -2.96 -8.93 25.70
C LEU A 170 -4.04 -8.10 26.39
N LYS A 171 -3.63 -7.33 27.41
CA LYS A 171 -4.56 -6.54 28.27
C LYS A 171 -5.37 -5.51 27.49
N VAL A 172 -4.75 -4.84 26.49
CA VAL A 172 -5.41 -3.81 25.67
C VAL A 172 -6.41 -4.44 24.70
N SER A 173 -6.03 -5.56 24.09
CA SER A 173 -6.89 -6.31 23.16
C SER A 173 -7.95 -7.15 23.86
N GLY A 174 -7.76 -7.49 25.15
CA GLY A 174 -8.73 -8.18 26.01
C GLY A 174 -8.80 -9.70 25.84
N PHE A 175 -7.74 -10.35 25.31
CA PHE A 175 -7.67 -11.82 25.14
C PHE A 175 -6.26 -12.34 25.30
N SER A 176 -6.14 -13.67 25.35
CA SER A 176 -4.85 -14.38 25.35
C SER A 176 -4.70 -15.20 24.07
N ILE A 177 -3.47 -15.28 23.53
CA ILE A 177 -3.17 -16.00 22.29
C ILE A 177 -1.75 -16.58 22.36
N SER A 178 -1.50 -17.67 21.62
CA SER A 178 -0.18 -18.26 21.52
C SER A 178 0.83 -17.33 20.83
N LEU A 179 2.06 -17.24 21.35
CA LEU A 179 3.16 -16.52 20.73
C LEU A 179 3.45 -17.01 19.30
N TRP A 180 3.35 -18.31 19.07
CA TRP A 180 3.62 -18.91 17.76
C TRP A 180 2.62 -18.46 16.70
N VAL A 181 1.35 -18.25 17.08
CA VAL A 181 0.34 -17.69 16.18
C VAL A 181 0.70 -16.25 15.82
N ILE A 182 1.14 -15.45 16.80
CA ILE A 182 1.57 -14.07 16.55
C ILE A 182 2.76 -14.05 15.57
N ILE A 183 3.81 -14.86 15.85
CA ILE A 183 5.02 -14.93 15.01
C ILE A 183 4.68 -15.46 13.61
N GLY A 184 3.89 -16.52 13.48
CA GLY A 184 3.50 -17.08 12.18
C GLY A 184 2.73 -16.09 11.32
N VAL A 185 1.74 -15.41 11.91
CA VAL A 185 0.97 -14.35 11.24
C VAL A 185 1.86 -13.18 10.84
N SER A 186 2.74 -12.71 11.74
CA SER A 186 3.62 -11.58 11.45
C SER A 186 4.68 -11.92 10.41
N MET A 187 5.25 -13.13 10.42
CA MET A 187 6.20 -13.56 9.40
C MET A 187 5.56 -13.67 8.01
N PHE A 188 4.35 -14.24 7.92
CA PHE A 188 3.61 -14.30 6.67
C PHE A 188 3.24 -12.91 6.13
N THR A 189 2.68 -12.05 6.99
CA THR A 189 2.33 -10.68 6.59
C THR A 189 3.57 -9.85 6.29
N GLY A 190 4.68 -10.09 6.97
CA GLY A 190 5.98 -9.50 6.71
C GLY A 190 6.57 -9.92 5.36
N PHE A 191 6.47 -11.21 5.00
CA PHE A 191 6.86 -11.68 3.67
C PHE A 191 6.11 -10.95 2.56
N ILE A 192 4.79 -10.86 2.68
CA ILE A 192 3.98 -10.12 1.72
C ILE A 192 4.31 -8.62 1.75
N ALA A 193 4.63 -8.07 2.91
CA ALA A 193 5.09 -6.68 3.04
C ALA A 193 6.37 -6.42 2.24
N GLY A 194 7.38 -7.24 2.43
CA GLY A 194 8.64 -7.16 1.70
C GLY A 194 8.48 -7.43 0.21
N PHE A 195 7.62 -8.38 -0.15
CA PHE A 195 7.37 -8.76 -1.53
C PHE A 195 6.55 -7.72 -2.32
N LEU A 196 5.52 -7.11 -1.71
CA LEU A 196 4.65 -6.15 -2.40
C LEU A 196 4.97 -4.68 -2.07
N GLY A 197 5.78 -4.41 -1.05
CA GLY A 197 6.13 -3.07 -0.63
C GLY A 197 5.06 -2.31 0.13
N VAL A 198 4.04 -3.00 0.60
CA VAL A 198 2.86 -2.38 1.24
C VAL A 198 2.99 -2.24 2.77
N GLY A 199 4.18 -2.41 3.33
CA GLY A 199 4.35 -2.44 4.79
C GLY A 199 3.55 -3.54 5.48
N GLY A 200 2.92 -4.45 4.72
CA GLY A 200 2.08 -5.55 5.23
C GLY A 200 0.70 -5.16 5.73
N GLY A 201 0.43 -3.88 5.96
CA GLY A 201 -0.76 -3.40 6.66
C GLY A 201 -2.08 -3.85 6.04
N PHE A 202 -2.19 -3.90 4.71
CA PHE A 202 -3.45 -4.28 4.06
C PHE A 202 -3.80 -5.77 4.22
N ILE A 203 -2.81 -6.64 4.51
CA ILE A 203 -3.02 -8.05 4.88
C ILE A 203 -3.01 -8.22 6.39
N ARG A 204 -2.14 -7.48 7.08
CA ARG A 204 -2.00 -7.57 8.53
C ARG A 204 -3.26 -7.07 9.24
N MET A 205 -3.88 -5.99 8.77
CA MET A 205 -5.12 -5.51 9.35
C MET A 205 -6.24 -6.57 9.30
N PRO A 206 -6.56 -7.22 8.15
CA PRO A 206 -7.44 -8.40 8.14
C PRO A 206 -6.95 -9.55 9.05
N ALA A 207 -5.65 -9.83 9.10
CA ALA A 207 -5.11 -10.88 9.95
C ALA A 207 -5.29 -10.56 11.44
N LEU A 208 -5.07 -9.31 11.86
CA LEU A 208 -5.35 -8.85 13.22
C LEU A 208 -6.83 -8.98 13.58
N LEU A 209 -7.73 -8.68 12.63
CA LEU A 209 -9.18 -8.77 12.84
C LEU A 209 -9.70 -10.20 12.87
N TYR A 210 -9.28 -11.02 11.87
CA TYR A 210 -9.92 -12.29 11.57
C TYR A 210 -9.16 -13.52 12.04
N ILE A 211 -7.83 -13.42 12.27
CA ILE A 211 -6.99 -14.49 12.77
C ILE A 211 -6.66 -14.28 14.24
N ILE A 212 -6.18 -13.10 14.60
CA ILE A 212 -5.81 -12.75 15.99
C ILE A 212 -7.05 -12.38 16.81
N GLY A 213 -8.01 -11.66 16.23
CA GLY A 213 -9.27 -11.30 16.85
C GLY A 213 -9.23 -9.97 17.63
N ALA A 214 -8.31 -9.08 17.28
CA ALA A 214 -8.24 -7.77 17.90
C ALA A 214 -9.44 -6.87 17.52
N PRO A 215 -9.97 -6.03 18.44
CA PRO A 215 -10.99 -5.05 18.10
C PRO A 215 -10.51 -4.09 17.01
N THR A 216 -11.40 -3.67 16.11
CA THR A 216 -11.03 -2.94 14.88
C THR A 216 -10.16 -1.71 15.16
N ARG A 217 -10.49 -0.88 16.14
CA ARG A 217 -9.70 0.32 16.46
C ARG A 217 -8.33 -0.01 17.01
N ILE A 218 -8.22 -1.08 17.83
CA ILE A 218 -6.95 -1.56 18.38
C ILE A 218 -6.12 -2.19 17.26
N ALA A 219 -6.71 -2.95 16.36
CA ALA A 219 -6.04 -3.50 15.19
C ALA A 219 -5.42 -2.38 14.33
N VAL A 220 -6.20 -1.31 14.03
CA VAL A 220 -5.74 -0.12 13.28
C VAL A 220 -4.52 0.53 13.94
N GLY A 221 -4.61 0.84 15.23
CA GLY A 221 -3.50 1.51 15.94
C GLY A 221 -2.28 0.64 16.14
N THR A 222 -2.47 -0.66 16.40
CA THR A 222 -1.39 -1.62 16.60
C THR A 222 -0.66 -1.91 15.29
N ASP A 223 -1.38 -2.00 14.18
CA ASP A 223 -0.78 -2.16 12.86
C ASP A 223 0.10 -0.96 12.49
N LEU A 224 -0.37 0.28 12.71
CA LEU A 224 0.43 1.49 12.49
C LEU A 224 1.71 1.52 13.33
N PHE A 225 1.65 1.09 14.60
CA PHE A 225 2.82 0.99 15.46
C PHE A 225 3.84 -0.02 14.91
N GLU A 226 3.35 -1.17 14.47
CA GLU A 226 4.21 -2.20 13.92
C GLU A 226 4.79 -1.78 12.56
N VAL A 227 3.96 -1.22 11.66
CA VAL A 227 4.39 -0.71 10.34
C VAL A 227 5.42 0.43 10.46
N MET A 228 5.36 1.24 11.51
CA MET A 228 6.38 2.27 11.76
C MET A 228 7.78 1.65 11.85
N ILE A 229 7.91 0.52 12.53
CA ILE A 229 9.21 -0.15 12.75
C ILE A 229 9.55 -1.07 11.56
N SER A 230 8.60 -1.88 11.13
CA SER A 230 8.80 -2.80 10.01
C SER A 230 9.00 -2.07 8.68
N GLY A 231 8.32 -0.95 8.47
CA GLY A 231 8.53 -0.08 7.31
C GLY A 231 9.92 0.54 7.29
N ALA A 232 10.44 0.98 8.46
CA ALA A 232 11.81 1.49 8.57
C ALA A 232 12.84 0.39 8.27
N TYR A 233 12.63 -0.82 8.80
CA TYR A 233 13.47 -1.97 8.47
C TYR A 233 13.41 -2.32 6.98
N GLY A 234 12.21 -2.35 6.39
CA GLY A 234 12.01 -2.60 4.96
C GLY A 234 12.69 -1.53 4.08
N ALA A 235 12.54 -0.25 4.45
CA ALA A 235 13.24 0.85 3.77
C ALA A 235 14.76 0.67 3.80
N PHE A 236 15.32 0.30 4.96
CA PHE A 236 16.73 -0.01 5.10
C PHE A 236 17.15 -1.19 4.22
N SER A 237 16.43 -2.31 4.27
CA SER A 237 16.71 -3.50 3.46
C SER A 237 16.70 -3.19 1.95
N TYR A 238 15.71 -2.40 1.47
CA TYR A 238 15.64 -1.98 0.08
C TYR A 238 16.67 -0.92 -0.30
N ALA A 239 17.04 -0.03 0.63
CA ALA A 239 18.10 0.96 0.42
C ALA A 239 19.48 0.29 0.24
N MET A 240 19.78 -0.73 1.04
CA MET A 240 20.99 -1.57 0.87
C MET A 240 21.05 -2.27 -0.49
N LYS A 241 19.88 -2.47 -1.12
CA LYS A 241 19.74 -3.04 -2.48
C LYS A 241 19.67 -1.95 -3.57
N ALA A 242 19.90 -0.67 -3.22
CA ALA A 242 19.78 0.52 -4.09
C ALA A 242 18.42 0.62 -4.80
N ARG A 243 17.32 0.33 -4.10
CA ARG A 243 15.95 0.32 -4.63
C ARG A 243 15.01 1.30 -3.89
N VAL A 244 15.54 2.39 -3.34
CA VAL A 244 14.74 3.42 -2.65
C VAL A 244 15.01 4.80 -3.27
N GLU A 245 13.96 5.48 -3.72
CA GLU A 245 14.01 6.88 -4.13
C GLU A 245 13.61 7.77 -2.95
N ILE A 246 14.59 8.19 -2.19
CA ILE A 246 14.42 8.94 -0.93
C ILE A 246 13.70 10.29 -1.17
N ILE A 247 14.02 10.99 -2.27
CA ILE A 247 13.43 12.30 -2.58
C ILE A 247 11.91 12.17 -2.74
N ALA A 248 11.45 11.15 -3.49
CA ALA A 248 10.03 10.88 -3.66
C ALA A 248 9.35 10.54 -2.33
N ALA A 249 9.99 9.72 -1.49
CA ALA A 249 9.45 9.35 -0.17
C ALA A 249 9.27 10.59 0.72
N VAL A 250 10.27 11.49 0.79
CA VAL A 250 10.21 12.72 1.59
C VAL A 250 9.15 13.69 1.07
N VAL A 251 9.06 13.88 -0.25
CA VAL A 251 8.04 14.77 -0.85
C VAL A 251 6.62 14.24 -0.58
N MET A 252 6.40 12.93 -0.70
CA MET A 252 5.12 12.31 -0.32
C MET A 252 4.84 12.46 1.17
N LEU A 253 5.86 12.38 2.04
CA LEU A 253 5.70 12.45 3.49
C LEU A 253 5.17 13.81 3.95
N ILE A 254 5.47 14.91 3.25
CA ILE A 254 4.92 16.24 3.53
C ILE A 254 3.38 16.20 3.51
N GLY A 255 2.80 15.67 2.45
CA GLY A 255 1.35 15.50 2.37
C GLY A 255 0.81 14.47 3.36
N ALA A 256 1.51 13.33 3.49
CA ALA A 256 1.07 12.21 4.32
C ALA A 256 1.03 12.52 5.81
N ALA A 257 1.95 13.34 6.32
CA ALA A 257 1.97 13.75 7.72
C ALA A 257 0.72 14.56 8.11
N VAL A 258 0.25 15.42 7.20
CA VAL A 258 -1.00 16.19 7.37
C VAL A 258 -2.20 15.26 7.22
N GLY A 259 -2.25 14.46 6.14
CA GLY A 259 -3.34 13.54 5.86
C GLY A 259 -3.57 12.52 6.97
N ALA A 260 -2.50 11.94 7.53
CA ALA A 260 -2.57 10.95 8.60
C ALA A 260 -3.24 11.50 9.88
N GLN A 261 -3.10 12.79 10.16
CA GLN A 261 -3.77 13.41 11.30
C GLN A 261 -5.29 13.46 11.13
N PHE A 262 -5.77 13.81 9.93
CA PHE A 262 -7.20 13.79 9.61
C PHE A 262 -7.75 12.36 9.63
N GLY A 263 -7.08 11.41 8.99
CA GLY A 263 -7.49 10.01 8.96
C GLY A 263 -7.62 9.41 10.36
N THR A 264 -6.60 9.59 11.19
CA THR A 264 -6.59 9.08 12.58
C THR A 264 -7.71 9.69 13.41
N LEU A 265 -7.95 11.01 13.30
CA LEU A 265 -9.05 11.66 14.02
C LEU A 265 -10.41 11.11 13.58
N ALA A 266 -10.60 10.86 12.30
CA ALA A 266 -11.84 10.34 11.75
C ALA A 266 -12.24 8.97 12.32
N THR A 267 -11.27 8.13 12.76
CA THR A 267 -11.57 6.82 13.36
C THR A 267 -12.40 6.91 14.63
N GLN A 268 -12.36 8.03 15.34
CA GLN A 268 -13.17 8.23 16.55
C GLN A 268 -14.66 8.43 16.24
N TYR A 269 -14.97 9.02 15.08
CA TYR A 269 -16.33 9.37 14.66
C TYR A 269 -16.97 8.29 13.77
N VAL A 270 -16.22 7.29 13.32
CA VAL A 270 -16.73 6.21 12.45
C VAL A 270 -16.75 4.90 13.22
N LYS A 271 -17.88 4.17 13.15
CA LYS A 271 -18.00 2.84 13.75
C LYS A 271 -17.03 1.86 13.10
N GLY A 272 -16.40 0.98 13.89
CA GLY A 272 -15.41 0.01 13.39
C GLY A 272 -15.91 -0.87 12.23
N LEU A 273 -17.20 -1.26 12.24
CA LEU A 273 -17.81 -2.01 11.16
C LEU A 273 -17.83 -1.24 9.82
N LYS A 274 -18.09 0.09 9.86
CA LYS A 274 -18.03 0.96 8.66
C LYS A 274 -16.59 1.14 8.16
N ILE A 275 -15.60 1.14 9.05
CA ILE A 275 -14.19 1.15 8.67
C ILE A 275 -13.86 -0.07 7.81
N ARG A 276 -14.34 -1.26 8.20
CA ARG A 276 -14.17 -2.50 7.41
C ARG A 276 -14.82 -2.39 6.02
N LEU A 277 -16.05 -1.85 5.94
CA LEU A 277 -16.73 -1.62 4.67
C LEU A 277 -15.94 -0.69 3.74
N TYR A 278 -15.54 0.48 4.24
CA TYR A 278 -14.79 1.44 3.43
C TYR A 278 -13.46 0.85 2.96
N PHE A 279 -12.81 0.08 3.82
CA PHE A 279 -11.57 -0.60 3.46
C PHE A 279 -11.77 -1.63 2.35
N SER A 280 -12.80 -2.50 2.44
CA SER A 280 -13.09 -3.50 1.42
C SER A 280 -13.40 -2.87 0.06
N VAL A 281 -14.23 -1.81 0.03
CA VAL A 281 -14.55 -1.08 -1.21
C VAL A 281 -13.29 -0.46 -1.82
N THR A 282 -12.43 0.13 -0.99
CA THR A 282 -11.17 0.73 -1.47
C THR A 282 -10.24 -0.32 -2.07
N MET A 283 -10.12 -1.49 -1.44
CA MET A 283 -9.33 -2.60 -1.98
C MET A 283 -9.85 -3.07 -3.34
N LEU A 284 -11.16 -3.20 -3.51
CA LEU A 284 -11.75 -3.60 -4.78
C LEU A 284 -11.50 -2.57 -5.88
N LEU A 285 -11.66 -1.27 -5.58
CA LEU A 285 -11.35 -0.19 -6.53
C LEU A 285 -9.87 -0.16 -6.92
N ALA A 286 -8.97 -0.33 -5.95
CA ALA A 286 -7.54 -0.46 -6.21
C ALA A 286 -7.24 -1.69 -7.08
N GLY A 287 -7.92 -2.82 -6.83
CA GLY A 287 -7.82 -4.02 -7.65
C GLY A 287 -8.18 -3.78 -9.11
N VAL A 288 -9.29 -3.07 -9.38
CA VAL A 288 -9.68 -2.68 -10.75
C VAL A 288 -8.63 -1.80 -11.42
N SER A 289 -8.04 -0.85 -10.68
CA SER A 289 -6.95 -0.02 -11.21
C SER A 289 -5.73 -0.86 -11.61
N VAL A 290 -5.37 -1.88 -10.81
CA VAL A 290 -4.27 -2.80 -11.15
C VAL A 290 -4.59 -3.65 -12.38
N VAL A 291 -5.87 -4.04 -12.60
CA VAL A 291 -6.31 -4.71 -13.84
C VAL A 291 -6.07 -3.81 -15.06
N PHE A 292 -6.45 -2.53 -14.99
CA PHE A 292 -6.19 -1.59 -16.10
C PHE A 292 -4.69 -1.45 -16.38
N LYS A 293 -3.86 -1.42 -15.33
CA LYS A 293 -2.41 -1.41 -15.49
C LYS A 293 -1.88 -2.71 -16.11
N HIS A 294 -2.52 -3.85 -15.84
CA HIS A 294 -2.18 -5.12 -16.48
C HIS A 294 -2.50 -5.08 -17.97
N LEU A 295 -3.68 -4.58 -18.36
CA LEU A 295 -4.08 -4.41 -19.76
C LEU A 295 -3.11 -3.47 -20.52
N ALA A 296 -2.69 -2.37 -19.89
CA ALA A 296 -1.64 -1.53 -20.45
C ALA A 296 -0.35 -2.31 -20.73
N GLY A 297 0.04 -3.20 -19.81
CA GLY A 297 1.22 -4.05 -19.96
C GLY A 297 1.13 -5.05 -21.11
N THR A 298 -0.05 -5.59 -21.39
CA THR A 298 -0.25 -6.50 -22.55
C THR A 298 -0.08 -5.77 -23.87
N HIS A 299 -0.64 -4.56 -24.01
CA HIS A 299 -0.44 -3.73 -25.20
C HIS A 299 1.02 -3.29 -25.37
N LYS A 300 1.73 -2.99 -24.29
CA LYS A 300 3.16 -2.70 -24.33
C LYS A 300 3.97 -3.88 -24.86
N ALA A 301 3.61 -5.12 -24.52
CA ALA A 301 4.33 -6.31 -24.94
C ALA A 301 4.32 -6.48 -26.46
N VAL A 302 3.31 -5.98 -27.18
CA VAL A 302 3.16 -6.07 -28.63
C VAL A 302 4.34 -5.44 -29.38
N TYR A 303 4.85 -4.31 -28.92
CA TYR A 303 5.92 -3.57 -29.60
C TYR A 303 7.26 -3.56 -28.85
N TYR A 304 7.25 -3.90 -27.55
CA TYR A 304 8.43 -3.70 -26.70
C TYR A 304 9.60 -4.62 -27.08
N SER A 305 9.30 -5.79 -27.60
CA SER A 305 10.34 -6.72 -28.09
C SER A 305 11.15 -6.07 -29.21
N ASP A 306 10.47 -5.53 -30.22
CA ASP A 306 11.09 -4.94 -31.40
C ASP A 306 11.79 -3.61 -31.05
N LEU A 307 11.14 -2.78 -30.19
CA LEU A 307 11.76 -1.57 -29.66
C LEU A 307 13.07 -1.90 -28.92
N SER A 308 13.04 -2.91 -28.05
CA SER A 308 14.24 -3.30 -27.29
C SER A 308 15.36 -3.85 -28.18
N THR A 309 15.02 -4.53 -29.25
CA THR A 309 15.97 -5.01 -30.24
C THR A 309 16.59 -3.87 -31.03
N TRP A 310 15.76 -2.94 -31.50
CA TRP A 310 16.23 -1.71 -32.15
C TRP A 310 17.15 -0.88 -31.26
N VAL A 311 16.80 -0.68 -30.00
CA VAL A 311 17.66 0.05 -29.03
C VAL A 311 19.02 -0.63 -28.92
N LYS A 312 19.08 -1.94 -28.77
CA LYS A 312 20.34 -2.69 -28.62
C LYS A 312 21.23 -2.65 -29.86
N THR A 313 20.66 -2.47 -31.04
CA THR A 313 21.40 -2.32 -32.28
C THR A 313 21.76 -0.88 -32.64
N ASN A 314 21.23 0.09 -31.89
CA ASN A 314 21.50 1.50 -32.08
C ASN A 314 22.91 1.88 -31.61
N SER A 315 23.68 2.54 -32.49
CA SER A 315 25.09 2.91 -32.20
C SER A 315 25.21 3.79 -30.96
N SER A 316 24.30 4.78 -30.77
CA SER A 316 24.31 5.64 -29.60
C SER A 316 23.99 4.91 -28.29
N PHE A 317 23.17 3.85 -28.32
CA PHE A 317 22.98 2.98 -27.17
C PHE A 317 24.24 2.19 -26.84
N ILE A 318 24.91 1.64 -27.87
CA ILE A 318 26.12 0.83 -27.67
C ILE A 318 27.23 1.69 -27.05
N GLU A 319 27.38 2.93 -27.49
CA GLU A 319 28.36 3.86 -26.95
C GLU A 319 28.02 4.27 -25.51
N TRP A 320 26.77 4.69 -25.26
CA TRP A 320 26.29 5.02 -23.92
C TRP A 320 26.41 3.84 -22.95
N ALA A 321 26.10 2.62 -23.37
CA ALA A 321 26.21 1.44 -22.51
C ALA A 321 27.64 1.10 -22.11
N LYS A 322 28.63 1.50 -22.89
CA LYS A 322 30.07 1.34 -22.57
C LYS A 322 30.56 2.38 -21.57
N THR A 323 30.03 3.60 -21.60
CA THR A 323 30.44 4.73 -20.73
C THR A 323 29.58 4.82 -19.49
N ASP A 324 28.35 5.29 -19.65
CA ASP A 324 27.43 5.63 -18.54
C ASP A 324 26.57 4.44 -18.09
N GLY A 325 26.26 3.52 -18.99
CA GLY A 325 25.44 2.34 -18.71
C GLY A 325 26.17 1.19 -18.00
N SER A 326 27.51 1.24 -17.92
CA SER A 326 28.34 0.17 -17.31
C SER A 326 28.08 -0.06 -15.82
N THR A 327 27.55 0.94 -15.11
CA THR A 327 27.21 0.88 -13.69
C THR A 327 25.87 0.20 -13.41
N LEU A 328 25.07 -0.08 -14.45
CA LEU A 328 23.73 -0.65 -14.34
C LEU A 328 23.75 -2.18 -14.45
N SER A 329 23.14 -2.84 -13.47
CA SER A 329 23.31 -4.27 -13.19
C SER A 329 22.62 -5.25 -14.12
N SER A 330 21.79 -4.81 -15.10
CA SER A 330 21.14 -5.71 -16.07
C SER A 330 20.84 -5.04 -17.41
N GLY A 331 20.97 -5.77 -18.51
CA GLY A 331 20.72 -5.26 -19.86
C GLY A 331 19.28 -4.75 -20.12
N LYS A 332 18.28 -5.18 -19.31
CA LYS A 332 16.91 -4.66 -19.39
C LYS A 332 16.80 -3.27 -18.77
N VAL A 333 17.52 -3.02 -17.67
CA VAL A 333 17.59 -1.71 -17.01
C VAL A 333 18.25 -0.71 -17.94
N GLN A 334 19.36 -1.09 -18.56
CA GLN A 334 20.07 -0.25 -19.53
C GLN A 334 19.19 0.17 -20.71
N VAL A 335 18.46 -0.75 -21.33
CA VAL A 335 17.52 -0.43 -22.43
C VAL A 335 16.46 0.56 -21.99
N ARG A 336 15.87 0.35 -20.81
CA ARG A 336 14.85 1.26 -20.27
C ARG A 336 15.40 2.66 -20.04
N ASP A 337 16.54 2.76 -19.40
CA ASP A 337 17.12 4.04 -19.01
C ASP A 337 17.57 4.84 -20.24
N TRP A 338 18.12 4.15 -21.25
CA TRP A 338 18.42 4.78 -22.52
C TRP A 338 17.17 5.30 -23.26
N ILE A 339 16.07 4.53 -23.25
CA ILE A 339 14.78 4.96 -23.80
C ILE A 339 14.28 6.25 -23.12
N LEU A 340 14.44 6.36 -21.80
CA LEU A 340 14.02 7.54 -21.05
C LEU A 340 14.85 8.78 -21.39
N LEU A 341 16.15 8.59 -21.62
CA LEU A 341 17.08 9.68 -21.97
C LEU A 341 16.93 10.12 -23.44
N ASN A 342 16.53 9.19 -24.34
CA ASN A 342 16.50 9.44 -25.80
C ASN A 342 15.05 9.44 -26.34
N LYS A 343 14.14 10.16 -25.68
CA LYS A 343 12.70 10.20 -26.00
C LYS A 343 12.42 10.56 -27.47
N ASP A 344 13.20 11.47 -28.07
CA ASP A 344 12.97 11.91 -29.45
C ASP A 344 13.41 10.86 -30.47
N ALA A 345 14.50 10.15 -30.24
CA ALA A 345 14.92 9.02 -31.07
C ALA A 345 13.87 7.90 -31.05
N VAL A 346 13.29 7.62 -29.85
CA VAL A 346 12.21 6.63 -29.69
C VAL A 346 10.92 7.08 -30.37
N LYS A 347 10.59 8.37 -30.33
CA LYS A 347 9.43 8.92 -31.08
C LYS A 347 9.64 8.75 -32.60
N GLY A 348 10.84 9.07 -33.11
CA GLY A 348 11.19 8.86 -34.51
C GLY A 348 11.05 7.42 -34.94
N TRP A 349 11.49 6.47 -34.11
CA TRP A 349 11.30 5.05 -34.37
C TRP A 349 9.82 4.67 -34.47
N PHE A 350 8.98 5.12 -33.53
CA PHE A 350 7.53 4.85 -33.57
C PHE A 350 6.84 5.44 -34.79
N ALA A 351 7.27 6.59 -35.27
CA ALA A 351 6.69 7.23 -36.47
C ALA A 351 6.90 6.40 -37.74
N GLN A 352 7.90 5.51 -37.74
CA GLN A 352 8.24 4.62 -38.89
C GLN A 352 7.61 3.23 -38.76
N GLN A 353 6.93 2.93 -37.64
CA GLN A 353 6.33 1.62 -37.39
C GLN A 353 4.91 1.50 -37.95
N SER A 354 4.46 0.23 -38.06
CA SER A 354 3.10 -0.10 -38.53
C SER A 354 2.01 0.48 -37.63
N ASP A 355 0.81 0.67 -38.20
CA ASP A 355 -0.38 1.15 -37.47
C ASP A 355 -0.72 0.29 -36.25
N VAL A 356 -0.42 -1.02 -36.30
CA VAL A 356 -0.62 -1.94 -35.18
C VAL A 356 0.20 -1.51 -33.96
N PHE A 357 1.48 -1.13 -34.16
CA PHE A 357 2.32 -0.67 -33.04
C PHE A 357 1.90 0.68 -32.53
N GLN A 358 1.46 1.59 -33.41
CA GLN A 358 0.93 2.90 -32.99
C GLN A 358 -0.37 2.76 -32.21
N GLN A 359 -1.29 1.90 -32.66
CA GLN A 359 -2.51 1.57 -31.92
C GLN A 359 -2.20 0.91 -30.57
N ALA A 360 -1.29 -0.04 -30.50
CA ALA A 360 -0.88 -0.68 -29.25
C ALA A 360 -0.32 0.32 -28.25
N LYS A 361 0.49 1.29 -28.71
CA LYS A 361 1.01 2.38 -27.87
C LYS A 361 -0.08 3.32 -27.39
N ALA A 362 -1.04 3.67 -28.24
CA ALA A 362 -2.19 4.50 -27.85
C ALA A 362 -3.05 3.79 -26.79
N MET A 363 -3.31 2.49 -26.95
CA MET A 363 -4.06 1.68 -25.99
C MET A 363 -3.29 1.50 -24.69
N GLU A 364 -1.97 1.27 -24.71
CA GLU A 364 -1.15 1.26 -23.50
C GLU A 364 -1.32 2.56 -22.71
N LYS A 365 -1.19 3.70 -23.40
CA LYS A 365 -1.37 5.01 -22.76
C LYS A 365 -2.76 5.16 -22.17
N ALA A 366 -3.82 4.85 -22.91
CA ALA A 366 -5.20 4.95 -22.45
C ALA A 366 -5.44 4.11 -21.18
N TRP A 367 -5.00 2.86 -21.15
CA TRP A 367 -5.15 2.00 -19.98
C TRP A 367 -4.32 2.47 -18.78
N ASN A 368 -3.13 3.02 -19.00
CA ASN A 368 -2.34 3.65 -17.94
C ASN A 368 -3.06 4.87 -17.36
N ASP A 369 -3.63 5.73 -18.22
CA ASP A 369 -4.38 6.91 -17.80
C ASP A 369 -5.63 6.52 -17.01
N TYR A 370 -6.42 5.55 -17.49
CA TYR A 370 -7.58 5.02 -16.75
C TYR A 370 -7.19 4.42 -15.39
N SER A 371 -6.10 3.65 -15.32
CA SER A 371 -5.57 3.14 -14.07
C SER A 371 -5.25 4.27 -13.09
N GLY A 372 -4.55 5.30 -13.57
CA GLY A 372 -4.16 6.47 -12.79
C GLY A 372 -5.36 7.28 -12.29
N TYR A 373 -6.30 7.59 -13.18
CA TYR A 373 -7.51 8.34 -12.83
C TYR A 373 -8.37 7.58 -11.82
N LEU A 374 -8.58 6.27 -12.01
CA LEU A 374 -9.35 5.46 -11.07
C LEU A 374 -8.69 5.42 -9.69
N MET A 375 -7.37 5.27 -9.64
CA MET A 375 -6.62 5.26 -8.39
C MET A 375 -6.72 6.60 -7.65
N LEU A 376 -6.54 7.72 -8.37
CA LEU A 376 -6.67 9.07 -7.81
C LEU A 376 -8.10 9.35 -7.37
N PHE A 377 -9.09 8.99 -8.18
CA PHE A 377 -10.50 9.14 -7.83
C PHE A 377 -10.85 8.35 -6.56
N ALA A 378 -10.45 7.09 -6.47
CA ALA A 378 -10.66 6.27 -5.28
C ALA A 378 -9.97 6.87 -4.05
N ALA A 379 -8.72 7.32 -4.18
CA ALA A 379 -7.97 7.93 -3.10
C ALA A 379 -8.55 9.27 -2.65
N CYS A 380 -8.81 10.20 -3.58
CA CYS A 380 -9.35 11.52 -3.27
C CYS A 380 -10.80 11.44 -2.79
N GLY A 381 -11.65 10.65 -3.45
CA GLY A 381 -13.06 10.48 -3.07
C GLY A 381 -13.22 9.89 -1.69
N LEU A 382 -12.46 8.84 -1.37
CA LEU A 382 -12.47 8.25 -0.04
C LEU A 382 -11.91 9.20 1.02
N SER A 383 -10.82 9.89 0.74
CA SER A 383 -10.24 10.87 1.66
C SER A 383 -11.23 12.00 1.96
N ALA A 384 -11.92 12.52 0.94
CA ALA A 384 -12.97 13.52 1.11
C ALA A 384 -14.13 12.99 1.97
N LEU A 385 -14.59 11.76 1.72
CA LEU A 385 -15.64 11.12 2.51
C LEU A 385 -15.23 10.95 3.98
N ILE A 386 -14.00 10.51 4.24
CA ILE A 386 -13.44 10.37 5.60
C ILE A 386 -13.42 11.73 6.32
N ILE A 387 -12.94 12.78 5.64
CA ILE A 387 -12.87 14.15 6.20
C ILE A 387 -14.27 14.69 6.47
N VAL A 388 -15.23 14.50 5.55
CA VAL A 388 -16.62 14.92 5.76
C VAL A 388 -17.23 14.24 6.99
N LYS A 389 -17.02 12.92 7.14
CA LYS A 389 -17.49 12.18 8.33
C LYS A 389 -16.85 12.67 9.62
N MET A 390 -15.58 12.99 9.61
CA MET A 390 -14.88 13.62 10.73
C MET A 390 -15.51 14.97 11.09
N VAL A 391 -15.70 15.86 10.12
CA VAL A 391 -16.29 17.20 10.34
C VAL A 391 -17.71 17.08 10.87
N GLN A 392 -18.52 16.17 10.34
CA GLN A 392 -19.88 15.91 10.85
C GLN A 392 -19.84 15.45 12.30
N GLY A 393 -18.93 14.54 12.69
CA GLY A 393 -18.76 14.07 14.05
C GLY A 393 -18.36 15.17 15.01
N VAL A 394 -17.34 15.98 14.65
CA VAL A 394 -16.91 17.13 15.47
C VAL A 394 -18.03 18.17 15.66
N ARG A 395 -18.82 18.45 14.61
CA ARG A 395 -19.96 19.38 14.71
C ARG A 395 -21.04 18.85 15.66
N LEU A 396 -21.32 17.55 15.62
CA LEU A 396 -22.30 16.93 16.51
C LEU A 396 -21.85 17.01 17.96
N GLU A 397 -20.60 16.70 18.24
CA GLU A 397 -20.01 16.76 19.58
C GLU A 397 -20.06 18.18 20.15
N LYS A 398 -19.74 19.21 19.34
CA LYS A 398 -19.87 20.62 19.76
C LYS A 398 -21.32 21.03 20.06
N LYS A 399 -22.30 20.54 19.28
CA LYS A 399 -23.73 20.80 19.54
C LYS A 399 -24.18 20.18 20.84
N VAL A 400 -23.81 18.92 21.11
CA VAL A 400 -24.15 18.24 22.37
C VAL A 400 -23.51 18.94 23.57
N ALA A 401 -22.24 19.34 23.45
CA ALA A 401 -21.57 20.09 24.51
C ALA A 401 -22.24 21.48 24.81
N ALA A 402 -22.66 22.19 23.73
CA ALA A 402 -23.35 23.47 23.87
C ALA A 402 -24.74 23.32 24.50
N GLN A 403 -25.47 22.24 24.22
CA GLN A 403 -26.75 21.94 24.86
C GLN A 403 -26.58 21.61 26.35
N ALA A 404 -25.57 20.79 26.69
CA ALA A 404 -25.30 20.47 28.11
C ALA A 404 -24.84 21.68 28.93
N THR A 405 -24.22 22.69 28.30
CA THR A 405 -23.89 23.97 28.99
C THR A 405 -25.06 24.94 29.08
N ALA A 406 -26.11 24.78 28.29
CA ALA A 406 -27.31 25.62 28.34
C ALA A 406 -28.37 25.08 29.32
N GLU A 407 -28.25 23.80 29.70
CA GLU A 407 -29.14 23.13 30.67
C GLU A 407 -28.63 23.21 32.16
N ASN A 408 -27.37 23.63 32.34
CA ASN A 408 -26.76 23.94 33.64
C ASN A 408 -26.74 25.45 33.92
#